data_59f175cb922590136d25e7afab6c9a9d
#
_entry.id   59f175cb922590136d25e7afab6c9a9d
#
_cell.length_a   1.000
_cell.length_b   1.000
_cell.length_c   1.000
_cell.angle_alpha   90.00
_cell.angle_beta   90.00
_cell.angle_gamma   90.00
#
_symmetry.space_group_name_H-M   'P 1'
#
loop_
_entity.id
_entity.type
_entity.pdbx_description
1 polymer ?
#
loop_
_entity_poly.entity_id
_entity_poly.type
_entity_poly.pdbx_seq_one_letter_code
_entity_poly.pdbx_strand_id
1 'polypeptide(L)'
;MAARSRVLRFARDILLILLAAVLISFLLKTFVIRSFYIPSASMEHTLQEDDRVIVNELEPRLAPLSHGDVVVFRDPGGWLPPDAGEPGTWFDAVLVFLGLAAPKDGEHLVKRIIGLPGDTVACCTDFGQLTVNGAPLDEPYIVIPSDASQATREPFSVTVPEGALWVMGDNRYNSADSTAHVDDPGGGFVPLANVVGRAVVISWPVARWTWLDNYPATFAAATVSP
;
A
#
# COMPACT_ATOMS: atom_id res chain seq x y z
N MET A 1 -57.17 -7.46 -15.49
CA MET A 1 -56.14 -8.42 -15.05
C MET A 1 -54.77 -8.20 -15.69
N ALA A 2 -54.67 -7.82 -16.96
CA ALA A 2 -53.38 -7.64 -17.68
C ALA A 2 -52.45 -6.51 -17.14
N ALA A 3 -53.00 -5.42 -16.58
CA ALA A 3 -52.19 -4.33 -16.03
C ALA A 3 -51.46 -4.73 -14.74
N ARG A 4 -52.13 -5.49 -13.86
CA ARG A 4 -51.54 -5.96 -12.58
C ARG A 4 -50.37 -6.95 -12.80
N SER A 5 -50.47 -7.78 -13.86
CA SER A 5 -49.39 -8.71 -14.20
C SER A 5 -48.18 -8.03 -14.86
N ARG A 6 -48.34 -6.88 -15.50
CA ARG A 6 -47.25 -6.06 -16.04
C ARG A 6 -46.52 -5.34 -14.91
N VAL A 7 -47.24 -4.75 -13.95
CA VAL A 7 -46.66 -4.09 -12.79
C VAL A 7 -45.87 -5.07 -11.92
N LEU A 8 -46.39 -6.27 -11.68
CA LEU A 8 -45.70 -7.32 -10.94
C LEU A 8 -44.43 -7.82 -11.65
N ARG A 9 -44.47 -7.95 -12.96
CA ARG A 9 -43.23 -8.30 -13.72
C ARG A 9 -42.19 -7.19 -13.65
N PHE A 10 -42.59 -5.96 -13.85
CA PHE A 10 -41.71 -4.80 -13.74
C PHE A 10 -41.08 -4.69 -12.35
N ALA A 11 -41.88 -4.83 -11.27
CA ALA A 11 -41.38 -4.81 -9.91
C ALA A 11 -40.39 -5.96 -9.63
N ARG A 12 -40.68 -7.17 -10.13
CA ARG A 12 -39.75 -8.31 -10.02
C ARG A 12 -38.43 -8.03 -10.74
N ASP A 13 -38.48 -7.48 -11.96
CA ASP A 13 -37.31 -7.22 -12.78
C ASP A 13 -36.42 -6.12 -12.13
N ILE A 14 -37.01 -5.07 -11.55
CA ILE A 14 -36.29 -4.08 -10.76
C ILE A 14 -35.65 -4.73 -9.52
N LEU A 15 -36.40 -5.57 -8.80
CA LEU A 15 -35.86 -6.25 -7.63
C LEU A 15 -34.65 -7.14 -7.99
N LEU A 16 -34.73 -7.88 -9.10
CA LEU A 16 -33.61 -8.71 -9.57
C LEU A 16 -32.38 -7.88 -9.95
N ILE A 17 -32.59 -6.72 -10.62
CA ILE A 17 -31.49 -5.80 -10.95
C ILE A 17 -30.84 -5.26 -9.67
N LEU A 18 -31.64 -4.85 -8.70
CA LEU A 18 -31.11 -4.36 -7.41
C LEU A 18 -30.35 -5.45 -6.66
N LEU A 19 -30.87 -6.68 -6.61
CA LEU A 19 -30.18 -7.81 -5.98
C LEU A 19 -28.87 -8.13 -6.69
N ALA A 20 -28.85 -8.13 -8.02
CA ALA A 20 -27.63 -8.34 -8.81
C ALA A 20 -26.62 -7.22 -8.57
N ALA A 21 -27.04 -5.96 -8.52
CA ALA A 21 -26.17 -4.82 -8.25
C ALA A 21 -25.56 -4.89 -6.84
N VAL A 22 -26.35 -5.26 -5.83
CA VAL A 22 -25.87 -5.47 -4.45
C VAL A 22 -24.87 -6.61 -4.39
N LEU A 23 -25.17 -7.73 -5.04
CA LEU A 23 -24.27 -8.89 -5.07
C LEU A 23 -22.94 -8.55 -5.75
N ILE A 24 -22.98 -7.91 -6.92
CA ILE A 24 -21.77 -7.47 -7.63
C ILE A 24 -20.96 -6.49 -6.77
N SER A 25 -21.62 -5.49 -6.17
CA SER A 25 -20.97 -4.53 -5.28
C SER A 25 -20.31 -5.21 -4.09
N PHE A 26 -20.99 -6.19 -3.49
CA PHE A 26 -20.46 -6.98 -2.38
C PHE A 26 -19.22 -7.78 -2.81
N LEU A 27 -19.27 -8.47 -3.94
CA LEU A 27 -18.16 -9.25 -4.47
C LEU A 27 -16.94 -8.35 -4.77
N LEU A 28 -17.15 -7.21 -5.42
CA LEU A 28 -16.07 -6.25 -5.70
C LEU A 28 -15.43 -5.73 -4.42
N LYS A 29 -16.23 -5.31 -3.44
CA LYS A 29 -15.71 -4.82 -2.15
C LYS A 29 -15.00 -5.89 -1.32
N THR A 30 -15.42 -7.15 -1.44
CA THR A 30 -14.86 -8.23 -0.62
C THR A 30 -13.58 -8.82 -1.20
N PHE A 31 -13.43 -8.82 -2.54
CA PHE A 31 -12.36 -9.58 -3.20
C PHE A 31 -11.42 -8.75 -4.07
N VAL A 32 -11.77 -7.51 -4.37
CA VAL A 32 -11.02 -6.70 -5.36
C VAL A 32 -10.48 -5.40 -4.79
N ILE A 33 -11.27 -4.69 -3.98
CA ILE A 33 -10.98 -3.31 -3.60
C ILE A 33 -11.25 -3.10 -2.12
N ARG A 34 -10.24 -2.62 -1.40
CA ARG A 34 -10.38 -2.21 0.00
C ARG A 34 -9.90 -0.77 0.20
N SER A 35 -10.60 -0.01 1.04
CA SER A 35 -10.17 1.34 1.44
C SER A 35 -9.39 1.27 2.76
N PHE A 36 -8.25 1.97 2.81
CA PHE A 36 -7.44 2.12 4.01
C PHE A 36 -7.29 3.59 4.38
N TYR A 37 -7.22 3.84 5.68
CA TYR A 37 -6.94 5.15 6.26
C TYR A 37 -5.44 5.25 6.54
N ILE A 38 -4.85 6.42 6.29
CA ILE A 38 -3.42 6.68 6.51
C ILE A 38 -3.24 7.43 7.83
N PRO A 39 -2.72 6.76 8.87
CA PRO A 39 -2.61 7.36 10.20
C PRO A 39 -1.27 8.06 10.46
N SER A 40 -0.30 8.00 9.55
CA SER A 40 1.06 8.44 9.81
C SER A 40 1.71 9.19 8.65
N ALA A 41 2.66 10.05 8.97
CA ALA A 41 3.43 10.84 8.02
C ALA A 41 4.58 10.09 7.32
N SER A 42 4.69 8.75 7.48
CA SER A 42 5.83 7.98 6.94
C SER A 42 5.89 7.94 5.41
N MET A 43 4.78 8.21 4.75
CA MET A 43 4.66 8.33 3.29
C MET A 43 4.38 9.77 2.85
N GLU A 44 4.69 10.75 3.72
CA GLU A 44 4.49 12.17 3.45
C GLU A 44 5.21 12.57 2.16
N HIS A 45 4.65 13.52 1.47
CA HIS A 45 4.82 13.92 0.09
C HIS A 45 3.89 13.12 -0.85
N THR A 46 3.87 11.80 -0.80
CA THR A 46 2.92 10.98 -1.58
C THR A 46 1.57 10.85 -0.87
N LEU A 47 1.58 10.37 0.38
CA LEU A 47 0.38 10.24 1.22
C LEU A 47 0.51 11.14 2.45
N GLN A 48 -0.58 11.78 2.82
CA GLN A 48 -0.66 12.58 4.05
C GLN A 48 -1.51 11.86 5.10
N GLU A 49 -1.34 12.26 6.34
CA GLU A 49 -2.26 11.85 7.40
C GLU A 49 -3.70 12.21 7.02
N ASP A 50 -4.65 11.38 7.44
CA ASP A 50 -6.08 11.46 7.10
C ASP A 50 -6.44 11.15 5.64
N ASP A 51 -5.48 10.87 4.75
CA ASP A 51 -5.80 10.35 3.42
C ASP A 51 -6.50 8.98 3.52
N ARG A 52 -7.38 8.71 2.57
CA ARG A 52 -7.92 7.36 2.33
C ARG A 52 -7.46 6.89 0.97
N VAL A 53 -6.88 5.71 0.94
CA VAL A 53 -6.40 5.08 -0.27
C VAL A 53 -7.25 3.88 -0.65
N ILE A 54 -7.42 3.66 -1.94
CA ILE A 54 -8.01 2.43 -2.47
C ILE A 54 -6.88 1.49 -2.81
N VAL A 55 -7.00 0.26 -2.33
CA VAL A 55 -6.04 -0.83 -2.48
C VAL A 55 -6.64 -1.89 -3.38
N ASN A 56 -5.88 -2.30 -4.39
CA ASN A 56 -6.16 -3.42 -5.26
C ASN A 56 -5.61 -4.71 -4.62
N GLU A 57 -6.50 -5.57 -4.15
CA GLU A 57 -6.14 -6.85 -3.52
C GLU A 57 -5.84 -7.98 -4.52
N LEU A 58 -6.03 -7.74 -5.81
CA LEU A 58 -5.66 -8.71 -6.85
C LEU A 58 -4.14 -8.80 -7.05
N GLU A 59 -3.41 -7.78 -6.62
CA GLU A 59 -1.95 -7.79 -6.54
C GLU A 59 -1.52 -8.06 -5.07
N PRO A 60 -0.59 -8.99 -4.83
CA PRO A 60 0.22 -9.77 -5.77
C PRO A 60 -0.43 -11.08 -6.27
N ARG A 61 -1.70 -11.35 -5.98
CA ARG A 61 -2.33 -12.66 -6.22
C ARG A 61 -2.45 -13.03 -7.70
N LEU A 62 -2.82 -12.08 -8.56
CA LEU A 62 -3.09 -12.27 -9.99
C LEU A 62 -2.12 -11.53 -10.90
N ALA A 63 -1.44 -10.51 -10.39
CA ALA A 63 -0.44 -9.75 -11.12
C ALA A 63 0.77 -9.50 -10.23
N PRO A 64 2.00 -9.52 -10.78
CA PRO A 64 3.21 -9.26 -10.01
C PRO A 64 3.24 -7.81 -9.53
N LEU A 65 3.87 -7.60 -8.37
CA LEU A 65 4.26 -6.27 -7.89
C LEU A 65 5.48 -5.77 -8.66
N SER A 66 5.63 -4.46 -8.72
CA SER A 66 6.73 -3.78 -9.38
C SER A 66 7.48 -2.85 -8.42
N HIS A 67 8.72 -2.52 -8.74
CA HIS A 67 9.43 -1.45 -8.06
C HIS A 67 8.60 -0.16 -8.06
N GLY A 68 8.68 0.58 -6.96
CA GLY A 68 7.96 1.83 -6.79
C GLY A 68 6.48 1.68 -6.43
N ASP A 69 5.89 0.49 -6.50
CA ASP A 69 4.51 0.28 -6.05
C ASP A 69 4.37 0.60 -4.56
N VAL A 70 3.32 1.34 -4.22
CA VAL A 70 2.94 1.57 -2.83
C VAL A 70 2.06 0.41 -2.37
N VAL A 71 2.51 -0.31 -1.34
CA VAL A 71 1.81 -1.50 -0.85
C VAL A 71 1.30 -1.33 0.57
N VAL A 72 0.14 -1.92 0.83
CA VAL A 72 -0.40 -2.14 2.17
C VAL A 72 -0.09 -3.56 2.58
N PHE A 73 0.47 -3.75 3.77
CA PHE A 73 0.85 -5.05 4.29
C PHE A 73 0.59 -5.15 5.79
N ARG A 74 0.42 -6.38 6.28
CA ARG A 74 0.30 -6.67 7.71
C ARG A 74 1.68 -6.60 8.35
N ASP A 75 1.72 -6.20 9.61
CA ASP A 75 2.95 -6.19 10.39
C ASP A 75 3.71 -7.54 10.23
N PRO A 76 4.94 -7.54 9.73
CA PRO A 76 5.73 -8.76 9.58
C PRO A 76 6.22 -9.33 10.91
N GLY A 77 6.08 -8.58 11.98
CA GLY A 77 6.39 -8.99 13.35
C GLY A 77 7.15 -7.94 14.14
N GLY A 78 6.42 -7.11 14.90
CA GLY A 78 7.00 -6.17 15.85
C GLY A 78 7.37 -4.80 15.28
N TRP A 79 6.92 -4.47 14.07
CA TRP A 79 7.10 -3.12 13.50
C TRP A 79 6.12 -2.11 14.10
N LEU A 80 4.98 -2.62 14.59
CA LEU A 80 3.97 -1.81 15.26
C LEU A 80 4.00 -2.04 16.77
N PRO A 81 3.73 -0.99 17.57
CA PRO A 81 3.54 -1.17 19.01
C PRO A 81 2.40 -2.15 19.30
N PRO A 82 2.49 -2.98 20.36
CA PRO A 82 1.47 -3.98 20.68
C PRO A 82 0.07 -3.42 20.94
N ASP A 83 -0.07 -2.11 21.15
CA ASP A 83 -1.33 -1.42 21.44
C ASP A 83 -1.82 -0.57 20.26
N ALA A 84 -1.33 -0.80 19.04
CA ALA A 84 -1.61 0.05 17.88
C ALA A 84 -3.07 0.01 17.37
N GLY A 85 -3.95 -0.84 17.88
CA GLY A 85 -5.35 -0.96 17.47
C GLY A 85 -6.34 -0.81 18.61
N GLU A 86 -7.17 0.23 18.60
CA GLU A 86 -8.39 0.23 19.42
C GLU A 86 -9.50 -0.58 18.71
N PRO A 87 -10.16 -1.52 19.41
CA PRO A 87 -11.28 -2.24 18.83
C PRO A 87 -12.40 -1.24 18.46
N GLY A 88 -12.72 -1.18 17.18
CA GLY A 88 -13.83 -0.37 16.69
C GLY A 88 -15.17 -0.78 17.30
N THR A 89 -16.10 0.16 17.39
CA THR A 89 -17.45 -0.11 17.85
C THR A 89 -18.22 -0.94 16.81
N TRP A 90 -19.33 -1.59 17.22
CA TRP A 90 -20.21 -2.28 16.27
C TRP A 90 -20.73 -1.34 15.16
N PHE A 91 -20.86 -0.04 15.46
CA PHE A 91 -21.27 0.98 14.51
C PHE A 91 -20.18 1.24 13.46
N ASP A 92 -18.91 1.28 13.88
CA ASP A 92 -17.76 1.36 12.96
C ASP A 92 -17.73 0.15 12.01
N ALA A 93 -18.00 -1.05 12.53
CA ALA A 93 -18.09 -2.26 11.71
C ALA A 93 -19.19 -2.15 10.64
N VAL A 94 -20.33 -1.56 10.95
CA VAL A 94 -21.42 -1.31 9.98
C VAL A 94 -21.00 -0.27 8.94
N LEU A 95 -20.35 0.82 9.35
CA LEU A 95 -19.86 1.84 8.43
C LEU A 95 -18.76 1.29 7.48
N VAL A 96 -17.86 0.46 8.00
CA VAL A 96 -16.85 -0.25 7.22
C VAL A 96 -17.53 -1.22 6.24
N PHE A 97 -18.50 -2.00 6.70
CA PHE A 97 -19.28 -2.92 5.85
C PHE A 97 -20.00 -2.18 4.72
N LEU A 98 -20.58 -1.01 4.99
CA LEU A 98 -21.24 -0.16 4.00
C LEU A 98 -20.21 0.59 3.10
N GLY A 99 -18.91 0.52 3.41
CA GLY A 99 -17.85 1.25 2.71
C GLY A 99 -17.86 2.76 2.97
N LEU A 100 -18.51 3.20 4.04
CA LEU A 100 -18.58 4.60 4.48
C LEU A 100 -17.44 4.96 5.42
N ALA A 101 -16.74 3.97 5.99
CA ALA A 101 -15.52 4.13 6.78
C ALA A 101 -14.44 3.15 6.33
N ALA A 102 -13.17 3.50 6.56
CA ALA A 102 -12.06 2.57 6.44
C ALA A 102 -11.82 1.88 7.79
N PRO A 103 -11.41 0.59 7.81
CA PRO A 103 -10.98 -0.06 9.06
C PRO A 103 -9.85 0.74 9.71
N LYS A 104 -9.93 0.93 11.02
CA LYS A 104 -8.88 1.50 11.86
C LYS A 104 -8.17 0.37 12.62
N ASP A 105 -7.90 -0.72 11.93
CA ASP A 105 -7.14 -1.82 12.46
C ASP A 105 -5.65 -1.42 12.43
N GLY A 106 -5.05 -1.19 13.59
CA GLY A 106 -3.64 -0.83 13.75
C GLY A 106 -2.66 -1.93 13.34
N GLU A 107 -3.07 -2.87 12.48
CA GLU A 107 -2.28 -4.02 12.04
C GLU A 107 -1.63 -3.83 10.67
N HIS A 108 -1.93 -2.71 9.97
CA HIS A 108 -1.49 -2.51 8.60
C HIS A 108 -0.51 -1.34 8.48
N LEU A 109 0.51 -1.56 7.67
CA LEU A 109 1.52 -0.56 7.30
C LEU A 109 1.40 -0.25 5.80
N VAL A 110 1.85 0.95 5.43
CA VAL A 110 1.92 1.40 4.04
C VAL A 110 3.32 1.88 3.75
N LYS A 111 3.98 1.30 2.74
CA LYS A 111 5.33 1.67 2.30
C LYS A 111 5.46 1.49 0.78
N ARG A 112 6.56 2.02 0.22
CA ARG A 112 6.93 1.84 -1.19
C ARG A 112 7.91 0.70 -1.35
N ILE A 113 7.70 -0.13 -2.37
CA ILE A 113 8.64 -1.19 -2.75
C ILE A 113 9.88 -0.56 -3.38
N ILE A 114 11.03 -0.83 -2.78
CA ILE A 114 12.34 -0.44 -3.32
C ILE A 114 13.05 -1.66 -3.90
N GLY A 115 12.99 -2.82 -3.23
CA GLY A 115 13.59 -4.07 -3.70
C GLY A 115 12.57 -5.20 -3.83
N LEU A 116 12.65 -5.91 -4.94
CA LEU A 116 11.93 -7.14 -5.23
C LEU A 116 12.80 -8.37 -4.89
N PRO A 117 12.22 -9.59 -4.85
CA PRO A 117 13.00 -10.81 -4.63
C PRO A 117 14.22 -10.92 -5.55
N GLY A 118 15.38 -11.17 -4.97
CA GLY A 118 16.65 -11.26 -5.69
C GLY A 118 17.43 -9.94 -5.85
N ASP A 119 16.81 -8.79 -5.65
CA ASP A 119 17.48 -7.51 -5.77
C ASP A 119 18.48 -7.28 -4.63
N THR A 120 19.55 -6.57 -4.94
CA THR A 120 20.46 -5.98 -3.96
C THR A 120 20.15 -4.51 -3.82
N VAL A 121 19.73 -4.11 -2.63
CA VAL A 121 19.43 -2.71 -2.26
C VAL A 121 20.52 -2.20 -1.35
N ALA A 122 21.10 -1.05 -1.66
CA ALA A 122 22.15 -0.46 -0.84
C ALA A 122 22.01 1.07 -0.72
N CYS A 123 22.48 1.60 0.37
CA CYS A 123 22.68 3.03 0.60
C CYS A 123 24.11 3.28 1.07
N CYS A 124 24.79 4.28 0.58
CA CYS A 124 24.42 5.25 -0.43
C CYS A 124 25.57 5.43 -1.41
N THR A 125 25.28 5.95 -2.60
CA THR A 125 26.34 6.45 -3.51
C THR A 125 27.03 7.66 -2.91
N ASP A 126 28.13 8.12 -3.55
CA ASP A 126 28.81 9.37 -3.16
C ASP A 126 27.88 10.61 -3.22
N PHE A 127 26.79 10.51 -3.95
CA PHE A 127 25.75 11.54 -4.06
C PHE A 127 24.58 11.34 -3.08
N GLY A 128 24.66 10.37 -2.18
CA GLY A 128 23.64 10.09 -1.18
C GLY A 128 22.42 9.32 -1.67
N GLN A 129 22.45 8.77 -2.89
CA GLN A 129 21.32 8.06 -3.49
C GLN A 129 21.29 6.59 -3.08
N LEU A 130 20.10 6.00 -2.99
CA LEU A 130 19.92 4.54 -2.95
C LEU A 130 20.37 3.92 -4.27
N THR A 131 20.77 2.67 -4.20
CA THR A 131 21.01 1.83 -5.38
C THR A 131 20.17 0.57 -5.31
N VAL A 132 19.70 0.11 -6.47
CA VAL A 132 19.12 -1.22 -6.67
C VAL A 132 19.92 -1.90 -7.77
N ASN A 133 20.48 -3.08 -7.47
CA ASN A 133 21.35 -3.83 -8.36
C ASN A 133 22.56 -3.00 -8.88
N GLY A 134 23.06 -2.09 -8.02
CA GLY A 134 24.15 -1.16 -8.35
C GLY A 134 23.72 0.07 -9.17
N ALA A 135 22.49 0.15 -9.64
CA ALA A 135 21.96 1.31 -10.35
C ALA A 135 21.47 2.38 -9.35
N PRO A 136 21.96 3.64 -9.42
CA PRO A 136 21.49 4.71 -8.55
C PRO A 136 20.06 5.10 -8.89
N LEU A 137 19.26 5.41 -7.85
CA LEU A 137 17.87 5.82 -8.00
C LEU A 137 17.76 7.34 -7.92
N ASP A 138 17.07 7.93 -8.90
CA ASP A 138 16.60 9.32 -8.84
C ASP A 138 15.15 9.32 -8.36
N GLU A 139 14.94 9.70 -7.10
CA GLU A 139 13.67 9.49 -6.39
C GLU A 139 12.96 10.83 -6.14
N PRO A 140 12.12 11.32 -7.08
CA PRO A 140 11.47 12.63 -6.96
C PRO A 140 10.37 12.67 -5.89
N TYR A 141 10.01 11.53 -5.31
CA TYR A 141 8.92 11.37 -4.35
C TYR A 141 9.38 11.39 -2.88
N ILE A 142 10.68 11.37 -2.60
CA ILE A 142 11.17 11.30 -1.24
C ILE A 142 11.23 12.66 -0.55
N VAL A 143 11.10 12.62 0.77
CA VAL A 143 11.39 13.74 1.68
C VAL A 143 12.56 13.36 2.57
N ILE A 144 13.59 14.19 2.53
CA ILE A 144 14.73 14.15 3.44
C ILE A 144 14.89 15.53 4.10
N PRO A 145 15.39 15.62 5.34
CA PRO A 145 15.69 16.89 5.98
C PRO A 145 16.68 17.71 5.16
N SER A 146 16.57 19.01 5.22
CA SER A 146 17.45 19.94 4.45
C SER A 146 18.93 19.89 4.85
N ASP A 147 19.24 19.38 6.02
CA ASP A 147 20.58 19.15 6.55
C ASP A 147 21.11 17.73 6.29
N ALA A 148 20.28 16.84 5.72
CA ALA A 148 20.69 15.52 5.31
C ALA A 148 21.19 15.50 3.87
N SER A 149 22.22 14.70 3.61
CA SER A 149 22.81 14.51 2.29
C SER A 149 22.60 13.10 1.72
N GLN A 150 21.97 12.23 2.47
CA GLN A 150 21.78 10.82 2.12
C GLN A 150 20.32 10.42 2.20
N ALA A 151 19.94 9.42 1.42
CA ALA A 151 18.58 8.90 1.37
C ALA A 151 18.18 8.13 2.65
N THR A 152 19.15 7.73 3.50
CA THR A 152 18.90 7.05 4.79
C THR A 152 19.85 7.58 5.87
N ARG A 153 19.49 7.34 7.15
CA ARG A 153 20.32 7.73 8.30
C ARG A 153 21.60 6.92 8.39
N GLU A 154 21.50 5.63 8.13
CA GLU A 154 22.59 4.67 8.25
C GLU A 154 22.82 3.97 6.90
N PRO A 155 24.08 3.70 6.54
CA PRO A 155 24.39 2.92 5.35
C PRO A 155 23.97 1.46 5.55
N PHE A 156 23.48 0.83 4.51
CA PHE A 156 23.13 -0.59 4.51
C PHE A 156 23.37 -1.21 3.12
N SER A 157 23.47 -2.53 3.09
CA SER A 157 23.46 -3.31 1.85
C SER A 157 22.82 -4.65 2.13
N VAL A 158 21.72 -4.95 1.46
CA VAL A 158 20.93 -6.17 1.66
C VAL A 158 20.57 -6.79 0.32
N THR A 159 20.49 -8.12 0.28
CA THR A 159 19.90 -8.84 -0.85
C THR A 159 18.53 -9.36 -0.41
N VAL A 160 17.50 -8.99 -1.15
CA VAL A 160 16.12 -9.35 -0.85
C VAL A 160 15.91 -10.84 -1.07
N PRO A 161 15.51 -11.62 -0.06
CA PRO A 161 15.31 -13.06 -0.23
C PRO A 161 14.07 -13.36 -1.08
N GLU A 162 14.04 -14.57 -1.65
CA GLU A 162 12.86 -15.06 -2.36
C GLU A 162 11.60 -15.00 -1.49
N GLY A 163 10.52 -14.51 -2.08
CA GLY A 163 9.23 -14.40 -1.39
C GLY A 163 9.10 -13.22 -0.42
N ALA A 164 10.04 -12.28 -0.45
CA ALA A 164 10.01 -11.08 0.39
C ALA A 164 10.22 -9.79 -0.41
N LEU A 165 10.00 -8.65 0.24
CA LEU A 165 10.18 -7.31 -0.30
C LEU A 165 11.05 -6.49 0.64
N TRP A 166 11.78 -5.52 0.07
CA TRP A 166 12.39 -4.42 0.80
C TRP A 166 11.56 -3.16 0.55
N VAL A 167 11.02 -2.60 1.63
CA VAL A 167 10.09 -1.48 1.53
C VAL A 167 10.57 -0.27 2.34
N MET A 168 10.34 0.92 1.82
CA MET A 168 10.73 2.16 2.51
C MET A 168 9.61 3.19 2.47
N GLY A 169 9.60 4.08 3.48
CA GLY A 169 8.74 5.25 3.46
C GLY A 169 9.26 6.34 2.55
N ASP A 170 8.38 7.12 1.95
CA ASP A 170 8.76 8.27 1.14
C ASP A 170 9.32 9.40 2.03
N ASN A 171 8.85 9.52 3.28
CA ASN A 171 9.47 10.36 4.31
C ASN A 171 10.61 9.57 4.99
N ARG A 172 11.77 9.55 4.35
CA ARG A 172 12.93 8.71 4.68
C ARG A 172 13.38 8.79 6.13
N TYR A 173 13.33 9.95 6.73
CA TYR A 173 13.80 10.18 8.11
C TYR A 173 12.68 10.07 9.15
N ASN A 174 11.43 9.91 8.72
CA ASN A 174 10.28 9.73 9.61
C ASN A 174 9.49 8.46 9.23
N SER A 175 10.20 7.36 9.05
CA SER A 175 9.62 6.08 8.67
C SER A 175 10.27 4.95 9.47
N ALA A 176 9.46 4.18 10.18
CA ALA A 176 9.84 2.85 10.67
C ALA A 176 9.54 1.86 9.52
N ASP A 177 10.56 1.57 8.73
CA ASP A 177 10.49 0.72 7.54
C ASP A 177 11.58 -0.36 7.57
N SER A 178 11.85 -1.00 6.45
CA SER A 178 12.86 -2.07 6.35
C SER A 178 14.22 -1.66 6.94
N THR A 179 14.62 -0.39 6.78
CA THR A 179 15.92 0.10 7.29
C THR A 179 15.96 0.21 8.81
N ALA A 180 14.82 0.52 9.43
CA ALA A 180 14.71 0.61 10.89
C ALA A 180 14.65 -0.78 11.56
N HIS A 181 14.35 -1.82 10.79
CA HIS A 181 14.12 -3.19 11.26
C HIS A 181 15.16 -4.19 10.75
N VAL A 182 16.29 -3.71 10.21
CA VAL A 182 17.36 -4.56 9.65
C VAL A 182 17.95 -5.51 10.68
N ASP A 183 18.02 -5.10 11.94
CA ASP A 183 18.55 -5.90 13.04
C ASP A 183 17.50 -6.81 13.71
N ASP A 184 16.24 -6.72 13.31
CA ASP A 184 15.17 -7.57 13.82
C ASP A 184 15.29 -9.00 13.27
N PRO A 185 14.69 -10.00 13.91
CA PRO A 185 14.74 -11.39 13.44
C PRO A 185 14.29 -11.60 11.99
N GLY A 186 13.44 -10.71 11.47
CA GLY A 186 13.00 -10.70 10.08
C GLY A 186 13.96 -10.00 9.11
N GLY A 187 15.05 -9.38 9.60
CA GLY A 187 16.02 -8.65 8.78
C GLY A 187 15.44 -7.45 8.02
N GLY A 188 14.32 -6.89 8.48
CA GLY A 188 13.63 -5.79 7.82
C GLY A 188 12.84 -6.20 6.56
N PHE A 189 12.78 -7.48 6.22
CA PHE A 189 12.05 -7.95 5.04
C PHE A 189 10.57 -8.14 5.31
N VAL A 190 9.75 -7.76 4.32
CA VAL A 190 8.29 -7.98 4.33
C VAL A 190 7.96 -9.21 3.49
N PRO A 191 7.48 -10.31 4.09
CA PRO A 191 7.05 -11.47 3.33
C PRO A 191 5.91 -11.11 2.35
N LEU A 192 5.97 -11.60 1.11
CA LEU A 192 4.88 -11.39 0.12
C LEU A 192 3.52 -11.88 0.65
N ALA A 193 3.50 -12.89 1.52
CA ALA A 193 2.29 -13.38 2.16
C ALA A 193 1.61 -12.34 3.08
N ASN A 194 2.37 -11.36 3.58
CA ASN A 194 1.85 -10.29 4.42
C ASN A 194 1.25 -9.14 3.58
N VAL A 195 1.55 -9.08 2.28
CA VAL A 195 1.03 -8.02 1.41
C VAL A 195 -0.47 -8.21 1.22
N VAL A 196 -1.23 -7.18 1.54
CA VAL A 196 -2.70 -7.11 1.35
C VAL A 196 -3.01 -6.71 -0.09
N GLY A 197 -2.28 -5.73 -0.62
CA GLY A 197 -2.45 -5.27 -1.99
C GLY A 197 -1.69 -3.98 -2.30
N ARG A 198 -1.81 -3.53 -3.55
CA ARG A 198 -1.22 -2.30 -4.05
C ARG A 198 -2.19 -1.12 -3.87
N ALA A 199 -1.74 -0.05 -3.25
CA ALA A 199 -2.48 1.21 -3.21
C ALA A 199 -2.43 1.87 -4.59
N VAL A 200 -3.61 2.21 -5.14
CA VAL A 200 -3.72 2.68 -6.53
C VAL A 200 -4.19 4.13 -6.64
N VAL A 201 -4.99 4.62 -5.69
CA VAL A 201 -5.54 5.97 -5.75
C VAL A 201 -5.80 6.52 -4.36
N ILE A 202 -5.55 7.83 -4.17
CA ILE A 202 -6.04 8.59 -3.02
C ILE A 202 -7.50 8.93 -3.31
N SER A 203 -8.43 8.40 -2.52
CA SER A 203 -9.87 8.56 -2.73
C SER A 203 -10.49 9.67 -1.89
N TRP A 204 -9.82 10.05 -0.79
CA TRP A 204 -10.25 11.10 0.13
C TRP A 204 -9.04 11.76 0.79
N PRO A 205 -9.06 13.08 1.04
CA PRO A 205 -10.10 14.04 0.66
C PRO A 205 -10.17 14.25 -0.86
N VAL A 206 -11.34 14.62 -1.37
CA VAL A 206 -11.57 14.78 -2.82
C VAL A 206 -10.62 15.79 -3.46
N ALA A 207 -10.18 16.80 -2.70
CA ALA A 207 -9.18 17.76 -3.17
C ALA A 207 -7.79 17.16 -3.46
N ARG A 208 -7.51 15.96 -2.91
CA ARG A 208 -6.26 15.23 -3.13
C ARG A 208 -6.43 13.99 -4.02
N TRP A 209 -7.61 13.82 -4.62
CA TRP A 209 -7.88 12.68 -5.48
C TRP A 209 -6.85 12.58 -6.62
N THR A 210 -6.06 11.52 -6.61
CA THR A 210 -5.02 11.27 -7.61
C THR A 210 -4.64 9.80 -7.66
N TRP A 211 -4.20 9.33 -8.82
CA TRP A 211 -3.59 8.01 -8.96
C TRP A 211 -2.19 8.01 -8.36
N LEU A 212 -1.82 6.92 -7.72
CA LEU A 212 -0.47 6.72 -7.19
C LEU A 212 0.45 6.24 -8.31
N ASP A 213 1.56 6.94 -8.49
CA ASP A 213 2.59 6.61 -9.46
C ASP A 213 3.64 5.69 -8.80
N ASN A 214 4.10 4.67 -9.53
CA ASN A 214 5.20 3.82 -9.13
C ASN A 214 6.56 4.27 -9.71
N TYR A 215 6.59 5.37 -10.43
CA TYR A 215 7.81 5.99 -10.96
C TYR A 215 8.71 5.03 -11.74
N PRO A 216 8.23 4.40 -12.82
CA PRO A 216 8.98 3.36 -13.52
C PRO A 216 10.30 3.86 -14.11
N ALA A 217 10.41 5.15 -14.40
CA ALA A 217 11.66 5.76 -14.89
C ALA A 217 12.78 5.72 -13.82
N THR A 218 12.45 5.87 -12.53
CA THR A 218 13.39 5.79 -11.41
C THR A 218 14.06 4.42 -11.35
N PHE A 219 13.32 3.35 -11.66
CA PHE A 219 13.80 1.97 -11.54
C PHE A 219 14.24 1.35 -12.88
N ALA A 220 14.19 2.11 -13.98
CA ALA A 220 14.46 1.57 -15.31
C ALA A 220 15.85 0.93 -15.44
N ALA A 221 16.88 1.52 -14.82
CA ALA A 221 18.24 0.98 -14.85
C ALA A 221 18.42 -0.22 -13.89
N ALA A 222 17.60 -0.31 -12.83
CA ALA A 222 17.66 -1.38 -11.85
C ALA A 222 17.05 -2.71 -12.37
N THR A 223 16.11 -2.62 -13.32
CA THR A 223 15.41 -3.79 -13.90
C THR A 223 16.14 -4.45 -15.04
N VAL A 224 17.19 -3.82 -15.57
CA VAL A 224 18.07 -4.41 -16.57
C VAL A 224 19.13 -5.24 -15.83
N SER A 225 18.76 -6.46 -15.42
CA SER A 225 19.77 -7.45 -14.97
C SER A 225 20.76 -7.76 -16.08
N PRO A 226 22.06 -7.88 -15.76
CA PRO A 226 23.08 -8.28 -16.72
C PRO A 226 22.89 -9.72 -17.20
#